data_feb0981f68d2bd440ad9f780bd85f268
#
_entry.id   feb0981f68d2bd440ad9f780bd85f268
#
_cell.length_a   1.000
_cell.length_b   1.000
_cell.length_c   1.000
_cell.angle_alpha   90.00
_cell.angle_beta   90.00
_cell.angle_gamma   90.00
#
_symmetry.space_group_name_H-M   'P 1'
#
loop_
_entity.id
_entity.type
_entity.pdbx_description
1 polymer ?
#
loop_
_entity_poly.entity_id
_entity_poly.type
_entity_poly.pdbx_seq_one_letter_code
_entity_poly.pdbx_strand_id
1 'polypeptide(L)'
;MKLPFDFGIKLIFRLVFPGAILAAALVPAVHAILHALGIRIKFEYFFPIEVVAWGWAIVVSDMRIYMLFEGRRYWPPLLRQLLMWRQRRRLNRLSEIVLNPSPNLDLRRFLEAGVEYGFYPIDKHSTPYVAHPTRLGNIIESFETYPKVKYALDGVFYWYRLWVVLDKDLREEIDSSQAVVDSTVYISFVLYVSAVVMLVYAGIRTIALLDWPYLHWLSAIELPYVPAARVLCFMAAACLVIGFALYRLSLPAHAQFGELFKSVFDQYRSKLAFDDVLKEVAYIVRDRSLRFKSQQEKNQIVWRYLRWHLIRDEAIGRNLTVKEWEDRQNPTSTAGGP
;
A
#
# COMPACT_ATOMS: atom_id res chain seq x y z
N MET A 1 26.58 15.14 -16.90
CA MET A 1 25.50 16.10 -16.55
C MET A 1 24.19 15.33 -16.57
N LYS A 2 23.72 14.83 -15.39
CA LYS A 2 22.42 14.16 -15.30
C LYS A 2 21.37 15.27 -15.36
N LEU A 3 20.50 15.22 -16.37
CA LEU A 3 19.41 16.17 -16.52
C LEU A 3 18.44 16.04 -15.34
N PRO A 4 17.84 17.15 -14.86
CA PRO A 4 16.85 17.12 -13.76
C PRO A 4 15.51 16.46 -14.14
N PHE A 5 15.50 15.67 -15.21
CA PHE A 5 14.31 15.04 -15.78
C PHE A 5 13.80 13.79 -15.02
N ASP A 6 14.60 13.18 -14.15
CA ASP A 6 14.17 12.00 -13.41
C ASP A 6 12.98 12.28 -12.48
N PHE A 7 12.97 13.45 -11.84
CA PHE A 7 11.84 13.89 -11.02
C PHE A 7 10.59 14.14 -11.86
N GLY A 8 10.76 14.65 -13.09
CA GLY A 8 9.66 14.90 -14.03
C GLY A 8 8.96 13.62 -14.50
N ILE A 9 9.70 12.57 -14.84
CA ILE A 9 9.14 11.30 -15.34
C ILE A 9 8.32 10.60 -14.24
N LYS A 10 8.85 10.52 -13.01
CA LYS A 10 8.17 9.94 -11.86
C LYS A 10 6.86 10.68 -11.55
N LEU A 11 6.89 12.01 -11.58
CA LEU A 11 5.71 12.84 -11.38
C LEU A 11 4.66 12.60 -12.47
N ILE A 12 5.08 12.48 -13.73
CA ILE A 12 4.18 12.19 -14.84
C ILE A 12 3.42 10.88 -14.61
N PHE A 13 4.14 9.80 -14.26
CA PHE A 13 3.51 8.49 -14.07
C PHE A 13 2.68 8.38 -12.80
N ARG A 14 3.07 9.02 -11.69
CA ARG A 14 2.33 8.97 -10.43
C ARG A 14 1.16 9.96 -10.35
N LEU A 15 1.24 11.10 -11.04
CA LEU A 15 0.27 12.18 -10.91
C LEU A 15 -0.44 12.48 -12.23
N VAL A 16 0.33 12.81 -13.30
CA VAL A 16 -0.27 13.36 -14.52
C VAL A 16 -1.09 12.29 -15.27
N PHE A 17 -0.53 11.10 -15.46
CA PHE A 17 -1.22 10.01 -16.19
C PHE A 17 -2.50 9.54 -15.49
N PRO A 18 -2.49 9.15 -14.20
CA PRO A 18 -3.72 8.79 -13.51
C PRO A 18 -4.72 9.95 -13.44
N GLY A 19 -4.23 11.17 -13.20
CA GLY A 19 -5.06 12.39 -13.19
C GLY A 19 -5.74 12.66 -14.53
N ALA A 20 -5.02 12.48 -15.64
CA ALA A 20 -5.56 12.69 -16.98
C ALA A 20 -6.67 11.68 -17.33
N ILE A 21 -6.47 10.39 -16.98
CA ILE A 21 -7.50 9.34 -17.20
C ILE A 21 -8.76 9.66 -16.39
N LEU A 22 -8.60 10.03 -15.12
CA LEU A 22 -9.73 10.33 -14.25
C LEU A 22 -10.43 11.63 -14.67
N ALA A 23 -9.66 12.67 -14.99
CA ALA A 23 -10.19 13.93 -15.52
C ALA A 23 -11.01 13.69 -16.79
N ALA A 24 -10.49 12.94 -17.76
CA ALA A 24 -11.21 12.62 -18.99
C ALA A 24 -12.55 11.93 -18.73
N ALA A 25 -12.64 11.05 -17.73
CA ALA A 25 -13.87 10.39 -17.35
C ALA A 25 -14.87 11.34 -16.62
N LEU A 26 -14.37 12.30 -15.83
CA LEU A 26 -15.18 13.19 -15.00
C LEU A 26 -15.54 14.53 -15.65
N VAL A 27 -14.84 14.95 -16.71
CA VAL A 27 -15.09 16.20 -17.44
C VAL A 27 -16.58 16.47 -17.70
N PRO A 28 -17.39 15.51 -18.20
CA PRO A 28 -18.79 15.78 -18.46
C PRO A 28 -19.57 16.19 -17.20
N ALA A 29 -19.34 15.50 -16.07
CA ALA A 29 -20.02 15.80 -14.82
C ALA A 29 -19.57 17.14 -14.24
N VAL A 30 -18.25 17.39 -14.20
CA VAL A 30 -17.71 18.64 -13.64
C VAL A 30 -18.14 19.83 -14.50
N HIS A 31 -18.11 19.69 -15.83
CA HIS A 31 -18.61 20.73 -16.74
C HIS A 31 -20.09 21.01 -16.52
N ALA A 32 -20.93 19.99 -16.35
CA ALA A 32 -22.35 20.16 -16.05
C ALA A 32 -22.58 20.93 -14.72
N ILE A 33 -21.79 20.58 -13.68
CA ILE A 33 -21.84 21.29 -12.38
C ILE A 33 -21.43 22.76 -12.53
N LEU A 34 -20.33 23.04 -13.21
CA LEU A 34 -19.86 24.42 -13.42
C LEU A 34 -20.86 25.23 -14.19
N HIS A 35 -21.47 24.66 -15.23
CA HIS A 35 -22.51 25.30 -16.02
C HIS A 35 -23.74 25.63 -15.16
N ALA A 36 -24.16 24.69 -14.30
CA ALA A 36 -25.29 24.92 -13.37
C ALA A 36 -24.98 26.03 -12.34
N LEU A 37 -23.70 26.21 -11.97
CA LEU A 37 -23.25 27.33 -11.12
C LEU A 37 -23.05 28.66 -11.88
N GLY A 38 -23.32 28.70 -13.18
CA GLY A 38 -23.12 29.89 -14.02
C GLY A 38 -21.64 30.17 -14.37
N ILE A 39 -20.73 29.24 -14.08
CA ILE A 39 -19.30 29.39 -14.31
C ILE A 39 -18.98 28.89 -15.72
N ARG A 40 -18.49 29.79 -16.60
CA ARG A 40 -18.09 29.47 -17.98
C ARG A 40 -16.58 29.51 -18.12
N ILE A 41 -15.93 28.35 -18.07
CA ILE A 41 -14.49 28.20 -18.28
C ILE A 41 -14.28 27.47 -19.62
N LYS A 42 -13.31 27.94 -20.43
CA LYS A 42 -12.93 27.23 -21.66
C LYS A 42 -12.24 25.93 -21.32
N PHE A 43 -12.54 24.86 -22.07
CA PHE A 43 -11.99 23.52 -21.89
C PHE A 43 -10.46 23.50 -21.84
N GLU A 44 -9.82 24.33 -22.65
CA GLU A 44 -8.34 24.43 -22.73
C GLU A 44 -7.67 24.78 -21.39
N TYR A 45 -8.34 25.59 -20.54
CA TYR A 45 -7.83 25.95 -19.22
C TYR A 45 -8.33 25.00 -18.13
N PHE A 46 -9.51 24.49 -18.31
CA PHE A 46 -10.18 23.66 -17.31
C PHE A 46 -9.56 22.26 -17.21
N PHE A 47 -9.34 21.58 -18.34
CA PHE A 47 -8.83 20.21 -18.37
C PHE A 47 -7.44 20.04 -17.70
N PRO A 48 -6.44 20.89 -17.94
CA PRO A 48 -5.16 20.81 -17.23
C PRO A 48 -5.29 20.98 -15.71
N ILE A 49 -6.20 21.85 -15.26
CA ILE A 49 -6.47 22.05 -13.83
C ILE A 49 -7.04 20.77 -13.23
N GLU A 50 -8.01 20.13 -13.90
CA GLU A 50 -8.58 18.87 -13.46
C GLU A 50 -7.53 17.75 -13.39
N VAL A 51 -6.65 17.64 -14.39
CA VAL A 51 -5.58 16.65 -14.41
C VAL A 51 -4.71 16.78 -13.16
N VAL A 52 -4.30 18.00 -12.82
CA VAL A 52 -3.48 18.24 -11.63
C VAL A 52 -4.27 17.97 -10.35
N ALA A 53 -5.53 18.46 -10.26
CA ALA A 53 -6.36 18.28 -9.07
C ALA A 53 -6.67 16.80 -8.79
N TRP A 54 -7.09 16.05 -9.81
CA TRP A 54 -7.37 14.62 -9.66
C TRP A 54 -6.10 13.80 -9.44
N GLY A 55 -5.01 14.14 -10.11
CA GLY A 55 -3.71 13.51 -9.89
C GLY A 55 -3.23 13.69 -8.46
N TRP A 56 -3.34 14.91 -7.92
CA TRP A 56 -3.01 15.19 -6.53
C TRP A 56 -3.93 14.43 -5.56
N ALA A 57 -5.25 14.39 -5.82
CA ALA A 57 -6.20 13.64 -5.01
C ALA A 57 -5.86 12.13 -4.96
N ILE A 58 -5.39 11.54 -6.07
CA ILE A 58 -4.94 10.15 -6.13
C ILE A 58 -3.70 9.97 -5.24
N VAL A 59 -2.69 10.83 -5.36
CA VAL A 59 -1.45 10.74 -4.56
C VAL A 59 -1.74 10.88 -3.06
N VAL A 60 -2.61 11.83 -2.67
CA VAL A 60 -3.02 11.98 -1.25
C VAL A 60 -3.82 10.79 -0.75
N SER A 61 -4.52 10.09 -1.65
CA SER A 61 -5.30 8.89 -1.33
C SER A 61 -4.50 7.59 -1.39
N ASP A 62 -3.19 7.65 -1.62
CA ASP A 62 -2.28 6.52 -1.80
C ASP A 62 -2.55 5.37 -0.82
N MET A 63 -2.45 5.62 0.47
CA MET A 63 -2.68 4.61 1.51
C MET A 63 -4.07 3.96 1.42
N ARG A 64 -5.12 4.73 1.03
CA ARG A 64 -6.48 4.19 0.89
C ARG A 64 -6.61 3.29 -0.32
N ILE A 65 -5.97 3.68 -1.43
CA ILE A 65 -5.92 2.89 -2.67
C ILE A 65 -5.20 1.57 -2.41
N TYR A 66 -4.03 1.61 -1.76
CA TYR A 66 -3.31 0.41 -1.38
C TYR A 66 -4.12 -0.49 -0.46
N MET A 67 -4.72 0.04 0.61
CA MET A 67 -5.59 -0.75 1.51
C MET A 67 -6.76 -1.44 0.79
N LEU A 68 -7.30 -0.81 -0.27
CA LEU A 68 -8.32 -1.42 -1.12
C LEU A 68 -7.74 -2.59 -1.93
N PHE A 69 -6.63 -2.36 -2.64
CA PHE A 69 -6.01 -3.37 -3.50
C PHE A 69 -5.39 -4.53 -2.71
N GLU A 70 -4.87 -4.28 -1.53
CA GLU A 70 -4.39 -5.31 -0.61
C GLU A 70 -5.52 -6.12 0.03
N GLY A 71 -6.73 -5.57 0.07
CA GLY A 71 -7.86 -6.21 0.74
C GLY A 71 -7.86 -6.05 2.26
N ARG A 72 -7.12 -5.07 2.80
CA ARG A 72 -7.08 -4.75 4.23
C ARG A 72 -8.37 -4.07 4.70
N ARG A 73 -8.94 -3.18 3.87
CA ARG A 73 -10.15 -2.39 4.19
C ARG A 73 -11.12 -2.35 3.00
N TYR A 74 -12.33 -1.88 3.26
CA TYR A 74 -13.39 -1.60 2.28
C TYR A 74 -13.99 -2.81 1.57
N TRP A 75 -13.62 -4.03 1.95
CA TRP A 75 -14.14 -5.24 1.34
C TRP A 75 -15.31 -5.81 2.15
N PRO A 76 -16.45 -6.16 1.51
CA PRO A 76 -17.56 -6.84 2.17
C PRO A 76 -17.09 -8.14 2.83
N PRO A 77 -17.54 -8.44 4.06
CA PRO A 77 -17.06 -9.60 4.83
C PRO A 77 -17.15 -10.93 4.07
N LEU A 78 -18.25 -11.16 3.39
CA LEU A 78 -18.48 -12.40 2.62
C LEU A 78 -17.49 -12.53 1.45
N LEU A 79 -17.26 -11.45 0.71
CA LEU A 79 -16.32 -11.45 -0.40
C LEU A 79 -14.89 -11.65 0.11
N ARG A 80 -14.54 -11.00 1.22
CA ARG A 80 -13.24 -11.17 1.88
C ARG A 80 -13.01 -12.64 2.28
N GLN A 81 -13.99 -13.29 2.91
CA GLN A 81 -13.91 -14.70 3.31
C GLN A 81 -13.73 -15.62 2.11
N LEU A 82 -14.51 -15.42 1.03
CA LEU A 82 -14.42 -16.20 -0.20
C LEU A 82 -13.02 -16.09 -0.83
N LEU A 83 -12.48 -14.87 -0.90
CA LEU A 83 -11.17 -14.64 -1.49
C LEU A 83 -10.04 -15.17 -0.59
N MET A 84 -10.16 -15.03 0.73
CA MET A 84 -9.21 -15.66 1.68
C MET A 84 -9.19 -17.18 1.50
N TRP A 85 -10.34 -17.81 1.36
CA TRP A 85 -10.42 -19.25 1.09
C TRP A 85 -9.76 -19.63 -0.25
N ARG A 86 -9.96 -18.82 -1.33
CA ARG A 86 -9.26 -19.02 -2.61
C ARG A 86 -7.75 -18.92 -2.45
N GLN A 87 -7.25 -17.93 -1.68
CA GLN A 87 -5.82 -17.78 -1.42
C GLN A 87 -5.27 -18.97 -0.63
N ARG A 88 -5.97 -19.45 0.40
CA ARG A 88 -5.57 -20.64 1.16
C ARG A 88 -5.48 -21.88 0.26
N ARG A 89 -6.48 -22.12 -0.59
CA ARG A 89 -6.43 -23.23 -1.56
C ARG A 89 -5.24 -23.09 -2.52
N ARG A 90 -4.93 -21.87 -2.97
CA ARG A 90 -3.78 -21.63 -3.82
C ARG A 90 -2.48 -21.92 -3.07
N LEU A 91 -2.30 -21.39 -1.87
CA LEU A 91 -1.12 -21.64 -1.05
C LEU A 91 -0.91 -23.12 -0.80
N ASN A 92 -1.97 -23.88 -0.44
CA ASN A 92 -1.88 -25.33 -0.23
C ASN A 92 -1.39 -26.07 -1.48
N ARG A 93 -1.89 -25.71 -2.67
CA ARG A 93 -1.40 -26.30 -3.93
C ARG A 93 0.07 -25.96 -4.22
N LEU A 94 0.48 -24.72 -3.96
CA LEU A 94 1.88 -24.31 -4.13
C LEU A 94 2.79 -25.03 -3.13
N SER A 95 2.35 -25.14 -1.88
CA SER A 95 3.04 -25.87 -0.82
C SER A 95 3.25 -27.34 -1.20
N GLU A 96 2.24 -27.99 -1.76
CA GLU A 96 2.33 -29.37 -2.23
C GLU A 96 3.38 -29.54 -3.35
N ILE A 97 3.38 -28.63 -4.33
CA ILE A 97 4.33 -28.64 -5.43
C ILE A 97 5.77 -28.38 -4.96
N VAL A 98 5.97 -27.42 -4.03
CA VAL A 98 7.30 -26.98 -3.60
C VAL A 98 7.90 -27.91 -2.56
N LEU A 99 7.08 -28.39 -1.61
CA LEU A 99 7.59 -29.22 -0.49
C LEU A 99 7.60 -30.71 -0.81
N ASN A 100 6.69 -31.18 -1.67
CA ASN A 100 6.55 -32.58 -2.04
C ASN A 100 6.50 -32.73 -3.59
N PRO A 101 7.58 -32.35 -4.31
CA PRO A 101 7.58 -32.41 -5.75
C PRO A 101 7.43 -33.84 -6.24
N SER A 102 6.51 -34.10 -7.17
CA SER A 102 6.38 -35.40 -7.79
C SER A 102 7.61 -35.67 -8.68
N PRO A 103 8.06 -36.94 -8.82
CA PRO A 103 9.22 -37.27 -9.64
C PRO A 103 9.14 -36.85 -11.13
N ASN A 104 7.93 -36.69 -11.64
CA ASN A 104 7.67 -36.31 -13.03
C ASN A 104 7.27 -34.83 -13.17
N LEU A 105 7.53 -34.00 -12.15
CA LEU A 105 7.19 -32.59 -12.21
C LEU A 105 8.14 -31.85 -13.17
N ASP A 106 7.57 -31.10 -14.09
CA ASP A 106 8.33 -30.21 -14.98
C ASP A 106 9.06 -29.13 -14.16
N LEU A 107 10.38 -29.01 -14.38
CA LEU A 107 11.25 -28.04 -13.70
C LEU A 107 10.71 -26.61 -13.80
N ARG A 108 10.19 -26.21 -14.96
CA ARG A 108 9.60 -24.88 -15.15
C ARG A 108 8.43 -24.65 -14.19
N ARG A 109 7.53 -25.62 -14.09
CA ARG A 109 6.37 -25.56 -13.19
C ARG A 109 6.78 -25.52 -11.72
N PHE A 110 7.84 -26.25 -11.36
CA PHE A 110 8.41 -26.21 -10.02
C PHE A 110 8.98 -24.82 -9.69
N LEU A 111 9.77 -24.23 -10.58
CA LEU A 111 10.33 -22.90 -10.40
C LEU A 111 9.25 -21.82 -10.33
N GLU A 112 8.27 -21.85 -11.22
CA GLU A 112 7.12 -20.91 -11.19
C GLU A 112 6.33 -21.02 -9.86
N ALA A 113 6.10 -22.25 -9.39
CA ALA A 113 5.44 -22.48 -8.11
C ALA A 113 6.28 -21.97 -6.93
N GLY A 114 7.61 -22.13 -6.96
CA GLY A 114 8.53 -21.63 -5.95
C GLY A 114 8.51 -20.11 -5.85
N VAL A 115 8.54 -19.42 -6.99
CA VAL A 115 8.40 -17.95 -7.03
C VAL A 115 7.07 -17.50 -6.43
N GLU A 116 5.96 -18.13 -6.85
CA GLU A 116 4.64 -17.77 -6.31
C GLU A 116 4.46 -18.12 -4.83
N TYR A 117 5.10 -19.19 -4.36
CA TYR A 117 5.13 -19.57 -2.94
C TYR A 117 5.81 -18.51 -2.09
N GLY A 118 6.89 -17.89 -2.61
CA GLY A 118 7.59 -16.78 -1.98
C GLY A 118 6.77 -15.48 -1.88
N PHE A 119 5.61 -15.39 -2.56
CA PHE A 119 4.70 -14.23 -2.45
C PHE A 119 3.87 -14.22 -1.16
N TYR A 120 3.92 -15.27 -0.38
CA TYR A 120 3.19 -15.35 0.88
C TYR A 120 4.11 -15.01 2.06
N PRO A 121 3.60 -14.26 3.05
CA PRO A 121 4.36 -13.99 4.26
C PRO A 121 4.63 -15.28 5.04
N ILE A 122 5.77 -15.31 5.73
CA ILE A 122 6.17 -16.42 6.59
C ILE A 122 6.01 -16.05 8.06
N ASP A 123 5.69 -17.01 8.90
CA ASP A 123 5.66 -16.83 10.35
C ASP A 123 7.05 -17.06 10.98
N LYS A 124 7.11 -16.96 12.31
CA LYS A 124 8.34 -17.23 13.07
C LYS A 124 8.88 -18.68 12.96
N HIS A 125 8.06 -19.60 12.46
CA HIS A 125 8.43 -20.99 12.21
C HIS A 125 8.77 -21.24 10.74
N SER A 126 8.93 -20.19 9.95
CA SER A 126 9.17 -20.23 8.50
C SER A 126 8.02 -20.88 7.71
N THR A 127 6.80 -20.89 8.27
CA THR A 127 5.61 -21.43 7.61
C THR A 127 4.88 -20.33 6.89
N PRO A 128 4.63 -20.44 5.57
CA PRO A 128 3.85 -19.45 4.84
C PRO A 128 2.38 -19.47 5.26
N TYR A 129 1.79 -18.29 5.30
CA TYR A 129 0.39 -18.12 5.63
C TYR A 129 -0.30 -17.08 4.74
N VAL A 130 -1.63 -17.10 4.71
CA VAL A 130 -2.44 -16.13 3.98
C VAL A 130 -2.82 -15.00 4.92
N ALA A 131 -2.28 -13.82 4.69
CA ALA A 131 -2.60 -12.60 5.46
C ALA A 131 -3.81 -11.85 4.87
N HIS A 132 -3.88 -11.77 3.53
CA HIS A 132 -4.84 -10.92 2.83
C HIS A 132 -5.65 -11.67 1.75
N PRO A 133 -6.86 -11.18 1.41
CA PRO A 133 -7.72 -11.80 0.40
C PRO A 133 -7.19 -11.64 -1.03
N THR A 134 -6.26 -10.71 -1.26
CA THR A 134 -5.67 -10.44 -2.56
C THR A 134 -4.25 -10.98 -2.68
N ARG A 135 -3.79 -11.21 -3.90
CA ARG A 135 -2.39 -11.59 -4.15
C ARG A 135 -1.44 -10.45 -3.81
N LEU A 136 -1.81 -9.23 -4.19
CA LEU A 136 -1.02 -8.04 -3.92
C LEU A 136 -0.80 -7.84 -2.43
N GLY A 137 -1.86 -7.96 -1.62
CA GLY A 137 -1.76 -7.84 -0.17
C GLY A 137 -0.81 -8.88 0.44
N ASN A 138 -0.84 -10.13 -0.03
CA ASN A 138 0.09 -11.15 0.45
C ASN A 138 1.55 -10.87 0.04
N ILE A 139 1.79 -10.35 -1.18
CA ILE A 139 3.12 -9.96 -1.64
C ILE A 139 3.67 -8.83 -0.75
N ILE A 140 2.88 -7.78 -0.51
CA ILE A 140 3.29 -6.63 0.31
C ILE A 140 3.58 -7.10 1.74
N GLU A 141 2.67 -7.87 2.35
CA GLU A 141 2.86 -8.43 3.69
C GLU A 141 4.12 -9.28 3.78
N SER A 142 4.47 -10.02 2.71
CA SER A 142 5.65 -10.90 2.71
C SER A 142 6.97 -10.15 2.89
N PHE A 143 7.10 -8.97 2.30
CA PHE A 143 8.32 -8.18 2.47
C PHE A 143 8.25 -7.22 3.67
N GLU A 144 7.09 -6.67 4.02
CA GLU A 144 6.93 -5.82 5.21
C GLU A 144 7.21 -6.59 6.51
N THR A 145 6.80 -7.87 6.58
CA THR A 145 7.00 -8.72 7.76
C THR A 145 8.37 -9.40 7.81
N TYR A 146 9.07 -9.49 6.69
CA TYR A 146 10.39 -10.14 6.59
C TYR A 146 11.41 -9.63 7.62
N PRO A 147 11.64 -8.32 7.79
CA PRO A 147 12.60 -7.82 8.79
C PRO A 147 12.17 -8.15 10.22
N LYS A 148 10.86 -8.22 10.47
CA LYS A 148 10.33 -8.58 11.79
C LYS A 148 10.59 -10.04 12.12
N VAL A 149 10.38 -10.92 11.18
CA VAL A 149 10.59 -12.37 11.36
C VAL A 149 12.09 -12.69 11.50
N LYS A 150 12.91 -12.12 10.62
CA LYS A 150 14.33 -12.44 10.55
C LYS A 150 15.19 -11.70 11.58
N TYR A 151 14.88 -10.45 11.85
CA TYR A 151 15.72 -9.54 12.65
C TYR A 151 15.02 -8.92 13.86
N ALA A 152 13.73 -9.22 14.08
CA ALA A 152 12.86 -8.55 15.04
C ALA A 152 12.79 -7.01 14.84
N LEU A 153 12.94 -6.55 13.61
CA LEU A 153 12.81 -5.16 13.21
C LEU A 153 11.46 -4.97 12.50
N ASP A 154 10.63 -4.06 12.99
CA ASP A 154 9.39 -3.68 12.29
C ASP A 154 9.75 -2.98 10.96
N GLY A 155 9.48 -3.66 9.83
CA GLY A 155 9.91 -3.22 8.51
C GLY A 155 9.39 -1.82 8.16
N VAL A 156 8.11 -1.56 8.43
CA VAL A 156 7.47 -0.27 8.13
C VAL A 156 8.02 0.85 9.04
N PHE A 157 8.19 0.57 10.33
CA PHE A 157 8.71 1.54 11.29
C PHE A 157 10.16 1.92 11.03
N TYR A 158 11.00 0.96 10.69
CA TYR A 158 12.44 1.21 10.46
C TYR A 158 12.75 1.64 9.04
N TRP A 159 11.83 1.52 8.09
CA TRP A 159 12.06 1.89 6.69
C TRP A 159 12.55 3.34 6.53
N TYR A 160 11.85 4.31 7.11
CA TYR A 160 12.26 5.71 7.04
C TYR A 160 13.60 5.99 7.71
N ARG A 161 13.94 5.25 8.76
CA ARG A 161 15.25 5.38 9.43
C ARG A 161 16.36 4.83 8.57
N LEU A 162 16.15 3.71 7.92
CA LEU A 162 17.08 3.19 6.91
C LEU A 162 17.21 4.15 5.74
N TRP A 163 16.09 4.70 5.25
CA TRP A 163 16.08 5.63 4.14
C TRP A 163 17.06 6.80 4.34
N VAL A 164 17.14 7.35 5.54
CA VAL A 164 18.04 8.48 5.86
C VAL A 164 19.52 8.08 5.77
N VAL A 165 19.87 6.83 6.07
CA VAL A 165 21.26 6.35 6.08
C VAL A 165 21.70 5.66 4.79
N LEU A 166 20.79 5.49 3.82
CA LEU A 166 21.11 4.96 2.49
C LEU A 166 21.84 5.99 1.64
N ASP A 167 22.70 5.50 0.77
CA ASP A 167 23.37 6.31 -0.22
C ASP A 167 22.37 6.90 -1.25
N LYS A 168 22.69 8.06 -1.81
CA LYS A 168 21.77 8.77 -2.71
C LYS A 168 21.38 7.93 -3.94
N ASP A 169 22.35 7.28 -4.57
CA ASP A 169 22.11 6.47 -5.78
C ASP A 169 21.15 5.32 -5.52
N LEU A 170 21.32 4.63 -4.38
CA LEU A 170 20.43 3.55 -3.98
C LEU A 170 19.01 4.07 -3.65
N ARG A 171 18.89 5.23 -3.00
CA ARG A 171 17.59 5.88 -2.77
C ARG A 171 16.86 6.20 -4.08
N GLU A 172 17.59 6.71 -5.08
CA GLU A 172 17.05 7.01 -6.41
C GLU A 172 16.57 5.74 -7.12
N GLU A 173 17.29 4.63 -7.01
CA GLU A 173 16.91 3.33 -7.55
C GLU A 173 15.64 2.78 -6.89
N ILE A 174 15.58 2.80 -5.56
CA ILE A 174 14.41 2.36 -4.79
C ILE A 174 13.19 3.21 -5.14
N ASP A 175 13.33 4.55 -5.15
CA ASP A 175 12.24 5.46 -5.48
C ASP A 175 11.77 5.28 -6.94
N SER A 176 12.68 4.98 -7.86
CA SER A 176 12.33 4.67 -9.25
C SER A 176 11.53 3.36 -9.35
N SER A 177 11.96 2.32 -8.66
CA SER A 177 11.26 1.04 -8.59
C SER A 177 9.88 1.20 -7.95
N GLN A 178 9.79 1.96 -6.86
CA GLN A 178 8.53 2.28 -6.20
C GLN A 178 7.59 3.08 -7.12
N ALA A 179 8.11 4.04 -7.90
CA ALA A 179 7.29 4.80 -8.83
C ALA A 179 6.61 3.93 -9.89
N VAL A 180 7.29 2.86 -10.36
CA VAL A 180 6.71 1.91 -11.31
C VAL A 180 5.56 1.13 -10.68
N VAL A 181 5.75 0.60 -9.47
CA VAL A 181 4.69 -0.17 -8.80
C VAL A 181 3.49 0.70 -8.43
N ASP A 182 3.71 1.91 -7.92
CA ASP A 182 2.65 2.85 -7.58
C ASP A 182 1.84 3.25 -8.82
N SER A 183 2.52 3.60 -9.92
CA SER A 183 1.83 4.02 -11.15
C SER A 183 0.91 2.93 -11.71
N THR A 184 1.33 1.66 -11.67
CA THR A 184 0.50 0.54 -12.16
C THR A 184 -0.76 0.36 -11.31
N VAL A 185 -0.66 0.52 -9.98
CA VAL A 185 -1.81 0.46 -9.06
C VAL A 185 -2.73 1.65 -9.26
N TYR A 186 -2.18 2.88 -9.35
CA TYR A 186 -3.00 4.09 -9.53
C TYR A 186 -3.74 4.09 -10.87
N ILE A 187 -3.07 3.72 -11.97
CA ILE A 187 -3.71 3.63 -13.27
C ILE A 187 -4.80 2.54 -13.26
N SER A 188 -4.53 1.38 -12.65
CA SER A 188 -5.54 0.34 -12.48
C SER A 188 -6.75 0.85 -11.69
N PHE A 189 -6.52 1.58 -10.60
CA PHE A 189 -7.57 2.18 -9.77
C PHE A 189 -8.43 3.17 -10.55
N VAL A 190 -7.80 4.13 -11.23
CA VAL A 190 -8.56 5.15 -11.97
C VAL A 190 -9.33 4.56 -13.15
N LEU A 191 -8.83 3.50 -13.78
CA LEU A 191 -9.57 2.78 -14.82
C LEU A 191 -10.82 2.11 -14.24
N TYR A 192 -10.76 1.51 -13.05
CA TYR A 192 -11.96 0.96 -12.40
C TYR A 192 -12.96 2.07 -12.04
N VAL A 193 -12.49 3.19 -11.50
CA VAL A 193 -13.35 4.34 -11.21
C VAL A 193 -13.96 4.90 -12.50
N SER A 194 -13.16 5.05 -13.55
CA SER A 194 -13.64 5.51 -14.86
C SER A 194 -14.70 4.57 -15.46
N ALA A 195 -14.52 3.26 -15.31
CA ALA A 195 -15.53 2.29 -15.75
C ALA A 195 -16.86 2.48 -15.01
N VAL A 196 -16.84 2.68 -13.70
CA VAL A 196 -18.05 2.97 -12.91
C VAL A 196 -18.69 4.27 -13.37
N VAL A 197 -17.93 5.33 -13.56
CA VAL A 197 -18.43 6.62 -14.05
C VAL A 197 -19.11 6.46 -15.43
N MET A 198 -18.47 5.75 -16.36
CA MET A 198 -19.04 5.48 -17.69
C MET A 198 -20.34 4.68 -17.63
N LEU A 199 -20.42 3.68 -16.73
CA LEU A 199 -21.65 2.91 -16.51
C LEU A 199 -22.77 3.78 -15.92
N VAL A 200 -22.45 4.71 -15.01
CA VAL A 200 -23.42 5.70 -14.50
C VAL A 200 -23.92 6.60 -15.62
N TYR A 201 -23.05 7.11 -16.48
CA TYR A 201 -23.47 7.90 -17.64
C TYR A 201 -24.34 7.10 -18.62
N ALA A 202 -23.98 5.85 -18.87
CA ALA A 202 -24.78 4.95 -19.70
C ALA A 202 -26.18 4.74 -19.11
N GLY A 203 -26.27 4.55 -17.80
CA GLY A 203 -27.53 4.45 -17.06
C GLY A 203 -28.39 5.71 -17.20
N ILE A 204 -27.81 6.88 -16.95
CA ILE A 204 -28.52 8.18 -17.11
C ILE A 204 -29.06 8.34 -18.54
N ARG A 205 -28.22 8.05 -19.55
CA ARG A 205 -28.63 8.11 -20.97
C ARG A 205 -29.76 7.13 -21.31
N THR A 206 -29.73 5.92 -20.76
CA THR A 206 -30.75 4.91 -21.00
C THR A 206 -32.06 5.29 -20.34
N ILE A 207 -32.02 5.80 -19.09
CA ILE A 207 -33.21 6.27 -18.37
C ILE A 207 -33.85 7.47 -19.09
N ALA A 208 -33.04 8.40 -19.59
CA ALA A 208 -33.52 9.54 -20.37
C ALA A 208 -34.22 9.10 -21.67
N LEU A 209 -33.81 8.00 -22.30
CA LEU A 209 -34.43 7.43 -23.49
C LEU A 209 -35.74 6.70 -23.19
N LEU A 210 -35.89 6.13 -21.98
CA LEU A 210 -37.06 5.36 -21.56
C LEU A 210 -38.20 6.26 -21.01
N ASP A 211 -37.97 7.56 -20.88
CA ASP A 211 -38.91 8.55 -20.33
C ASP A 211 -39.63 8.08 -19.06
N TRP A 212 -38.87 7.53 -18.13
CA TRP A 212 -39.39 6.94 -16.88
C TRP A 212 -39.95 8.05 -15.97
N PRO A 213 -41.23 8.04 -15.64
CA PRO A 213 -41.90 9.18 -15.01
C PRO A 213 -41.34 9.58 -13.64
N TYR A 214 -40.77 8.62 -12.86
CA TYR A 214 -40.17 8.88 -11.54
C TYR A 214 -38.74 9.42 -11.61
N LEU A 215 -38.08 9.33 -12.77
CA LEU A 215 -36.68 9.72 -12.98
C LEU A 215 -36.52 10.80 -14.06
N HIS A 216 -37.61 11.44 -14.43
CA HIS A 216 -37.64 12.50 -15.45
C HIS A 216 -36.63 13.64 -15.16
N TRP A 217 -36.35 13.93 -13.87
CA TRP A 217 -35.33 14.90 -13.48
C TRP A 217 -33.91 14.56 -13.97
N LEU A 218 -33.60 13.26 -14.18
CA LEU A 218 -32.31 12.82 -14.73
C LEU A 218 -32.19 13.18 -16.21
N SER A 219 -33.29 13.26 -16.96
CA SER A 219 -33.27 13.66 -18.36
C SER A 219 -32.93 15.14 -18.54
N ALA A 220 -33.16 15.96 -17.49
CA ALA A 220 -32.81 17.37 -17.47
C ALA A 220 -31.31 17.62 -17.24
N ILE A 221 -30.54 16.58 -16.89
CA ILE A 221 -29.07 16.67 -16.74
C ILE A 221 -28.45 16.65 -18.14
N GLU A 222 -28.13 17.82 -18.65
CA GLU A 222 -27.36 17.95 -19.87
C GLU A 222 -25.89 17.55 -19.58
N LEU A 223 -25.50 16.37 -20.02
CA LEU A 223 -24.10 15.90 -19.97
C LEU A 223 -23.46 16.16 -21.34
N PRO A 224 -22.74 17.28 -21.53
CA PRO A 224 -22.11 17.59 -22.81
C PRO A 224 -20.98 16.55 -23.06
N TYR A 225 -20.77 16.27 -24.34
CA TYR A 225 -19.71 15.37 -24.81
C TYR A 225 -19.85 13.88 -24.41
N VAL A 226 -20.95 13.45 -23.79
CA VAL A 226 -21.17 12.05 -23.41
C VAL A 226 -21.65 11.25 -24.61
N PRO A 227 -20.92 10.17 -25.02
CA PRO A 227 -21.29 9.31 -26.13
C PRO A 227 -22.59 8.53 -25.90
N ALA A 228 -23.05 7.80 -26.91
CA ALA A 228 -24.20 6.90 -26.79
C ALA A 228 -23.93 5.81 -25.71
N ALA A 229 -24.98 5.35 -25.02
CA ALA A 229 -24.90 4.38 -23.93
C ALA A 229 -24.11 3.10 -24.30
N ARG A 230 -24.30 2.57 -25.51
CA ARG A 230 -23.55 1.40 -25.99
C ARG A 230 -22.03 1.61 -26.09
N VAL A 231 -21.61 2.83 -26.48
CA VAL A 231 -20.19 3.20 -26.56
C VAL A 231 -19.61 3.31 -25.16
N LEU A 232 -20.35 3.91 -24.22
CA LEU A 232 -19.95 4.00 -22.81
C LEU A 232 -19.79 2.62 -22.17
N CYS A 233 -20.72 1.68 -22.42
CA CYS A 233 -20.60 0.31 -21.94
C CYS A 233 -19.36 -0.39 -22.51
N PHE A 234 -19.06 -0.20 -23.81
CA PHE A 234 -17.85 -0.74 -24.42
C PHE A 234 -16.57 -0.14 -23.80
N MET A 235 -16.54 1.20 -23.62
CA MET A 235 -15.41 1.88 -22.96
C MET A 235 -15.25 1.43 -21.52
N ALA A 236 -16.34 1.26 -20.76
CA ALA A 236 -16.30 0.72 -19.41
C ALA A 236 -15.72 -0.69 -19.37
N ALA A 237 -16.15 -1.57 -20.28
CA ALA A 237 -15.59 -2.92 -20.40
C ALA A 237 -14.09 -2.89 -20.73
N ALA A 238 -13.66 -2.03 -21.65
CA ALA A 238 -12.26 -1.85 -21.99
C ALA A 238 -11.45 -1.37 -20.75
N CYS A 239 -11.96 -0.39 -20.01
CA CYS A 239 -11.34 0.09 -18.76
C CYS A 239 -11.21 -1.04 -17.71
N LEU A 240 -12.23 -1.88 -17.54
CA LEU A 240 -12.17 -3.03 -16.63
C LEU A 240 -11.11 -4.05 -17.04
N VAL A 241 -11.04 -4.38 -18.33
CA VAL A 241 -10.07 -5.34 -18.87
C VAL A 241 -8.64 -4.80 -18.72
N ILE A 242 -8.40 -3.55 -19.14
CA ILE A 242 -7.07 -2.93 -19.04
C ILE A 242 -6.68 -2.75 -17.57
N GLY A 243 -7.60 -2.29 -16.72
CA GLY A 243 -7.36 -2.15 -15.28
C GLY A 243 -6.98 -3.50 -14.63
N PHE A 244 -7.68 -4.58 -15.00
CA PHE A 244 -7.33 -5.93 -14.53
C PHE A 244 -5.97 -6.40 -15.05
N ALA A 245 -5.65 -6.15 -16.32
CA ALA A 245 -4.35 -6.48 -16.89
C ALA A 245 -3.22 -5.74 -16.16
N LEU A 246 -3.36 -4.45 -15.90
CA LEU A 246 -2.40 -3.66 -15.13
C LEU A 246 -2.26 -4.17 -13.70
N TYR A 247 -3.36 -4.50 -13.02
CA TYR A 247 -3.29 -5.16 -11.72
C TYR A 247 -2.50 -6.47 -11.77
N ARG A 248 -2.68 -7.27 -12.82
CA ARG A 248 -1.91 -8.52 -13.00
C ARG A 248 -0.43 -8.27 -13.25
N LEU A 249 -0.11 -7.24 -14.02
CA LEU A 249 1.27 -6.81 -14.28
C LEU A 249 1.94 -6.19 -13.04
N SER A 250 1.17 -5.57 -12.15
CA SER A 250 1.72 -5.00 -10.92
C SER A 250 2.25 -6.06 -9.94
N LEU A 251 1.73 -7.30 -9.98
CA LEU A 251 2.13 -8.34 -9.03
C LEU A 251 3.63 -8.69 -9.10
N PRO A 252 4.21 -9.04 -10.27
CA PRO A 252 5.64 -9.29 -10.36
C PRO A 252 6.48 -8.04 -10.05
N ALA A 253 6.02 -6.84 -10.42
CA ALA A 253 6.70 -5.60 -10.11
C ALA A 253 6.79 -5.36 -8.58
N HIS A 254 5.69 -5.60 -7.84
CA HIS A 254 5.71 -5.54 -6.37
C HIS A 254 6.60 -6.63 -5.75
N ALA A 255 6.63 -7.82 -6.35
CA ALA A 255 7.52 -8.88 -5.86
C ALA A 255 9.01 -8.48 -6.03
N GLN A 256 9.38 -7.90 -7.17
CA GLN A 256 10.74 -7.38 -7.40
C GLN A 256 11.08 -6.24 -6.44
N PHE A 257 10.15 -5.29 -6.24
CA PHE A 257 10.32 -4.24 -5.23
C PHE A 257 10.48 -4.82 -3.82
N GLY A 258 9.71 -5.87 -3.50
CA GLY A 258 9.81 -6.58 -2.23
C GLY A 258 11.18 -7.23 -2.01
N GLU A 259 11.80 -7.81 -3.04
CA GLU A 259 13.17 -8.35 -2.94
C GLU A 259 14.21 -7.24 -2.73
N LEU A 260 14.05 -6.09 -3.40
CA LEU A 260 14.88 -4.92 -3.17
C LEU A 260 14.74 -4.43 -1.71
N PHE A 261 13.51 -4.32 -1.21
CA PHE A 261 13.22 -3.95 0.18
C PHE A 261 13.90 -4.89 1.19
N LYS A 262 13.76 -6.20 1.01
CA LYS A 262 14.43 -7.22 1.86
C LYS A 262 15.95 -7.08 1.82
N SER A 263 16.52 -6.90 0.62
CA SER A 263 17.96 -6.72 0.41
C SER A 263 18.52 -5.49 1.14
N VAL A 264 17.76 -4.40 1.17
CA VAL A 264 18.12 -3.19 1.93
C VAL A 264 18.22 -3.50 3.42
N PHE A 265 17.26 -4.22 4.00
CA PHE A 265 17.35 -4.62 5.40
C PHE A 265 18.51 -5.58 5.63
N ASP A 266 18.76 -6.54 4.74
CA ASP A 266 19.84 -7.50 4.88
C ASP A 266 21.23 -6.83 4.92
N GLN A 267 21.43 -5.81 4.07
CA GLN A 267 22.73 -5.14 3.92
C GLN A 267 22.92 -3.95 4.86
N TYR A 268 21.87 -3.16 5.08
CA TYR A 268 22.00 -1.85 5.72
C TYR A 268 21.47 -1.78 7.15
N ARG A 269 20.84 -2.85 7.70
CA ARG A 269 20.34 -2.83 9.09
C ARG A 269 21.40 -2.50 10.13
N SER A 270 22.68 -2.82 9.87
CA SER A 270 23.80 -2.50 10.76
C SER A 270 24.08 -0.99 10.85
N LYS A 271 23.66 -0.21 9.85
CA LYS A 271 23.76 1.25 9.88
C LYS A 271 22.69 1.91 10.77
N LEU A 272 21.71 1.14 11.26
CA LEU A 272 20.78 1.60 12.30
C LEU A 272 21.54 1.64 13.63
N ALA A 273 22.09 2.80 13.97
CA ALA A 273 22.86 3.01 15.20
C ALA A 273 21.91 3.05 16.42
N PHE A 274 21.77 1.96 17.13
CA PHE A 274 20.94 1.87 18.34
C PHE A 274 21.69 2.11 19.64
N ASP A 275 23.00 2.32 19.60
CA ASP A 275 23.84 2.38 20.79
C ASP A 275 23.52 3.58 21.67
N ASP A 276 23.18 4.74 21.10
CA ASP A 276 22.79 5.91 21.89
C ASP A 276 21.40 5.73 22.50
N VAL A 277 20.45 5.13 21.77
CA VAL A 277 19.13 4.76 22.29
C VAL A 277 19.27 3.78 23.47
N LEU A 278 20.18 2.82 23.36
CA LEU A 278 20.42 1.86 24.42
C LEU A 278 21.09 2.47 25.65
N LYS A 279 21.99 3.44 25.47
CA LYS A 279 22.56 4.24 26.57
C LYS A 279 21.45 5.02 27.31
N GLU A 280 20.53 5.63 26.55
CA GLU A 280 19.40 6.34 27.11
C GLU A 280 18.49 5.39 27.91
N VAL A 281 18.12 4.23 27.35
CA VAL A 281 17.34 3.21 28.06
C VAL A 281 18.09 2.71 29.28
N ALA A 282 19.41 2.44 29.19
CA ALA A 282 20.24 2.03 30.31
C ALA A 282 20.28 3.06 31.44
N TYR A 283 20.34 4.34 31.09
CA TYR A 283 20.29 5.45 32.04
C TYR A 283 18.95 5.49 32.79
N ILE A 284 17.84 5.36 32.07
CA ILE A 284 16.48 5.36 32.64
C ILE A 284 16.29 4.16 33.57
N VAL A 285 16.72 2.97 33.12
CA VAL A 285 16.61 1.73 33.92
C VAL A 285 17.61 1.69 35.09
N ARG A 286 18.55 2.65 35.16
CA ARG A 286 19.66 2.70 36.12
C ARG A 286 20.55 1.44 36.10
N ASP A 287 20.49 0.66 34.99
CA ASP A 287 21.35 -0.50 34.76
C ASP A 287 22.36 -0.20 33.64
N ARG A 288 23.60 0.09 34.04
CA ARG A 288 24.70 0.38 33.09
C ARG A 288 25.16 -0.86 32.30
N SER A 289 24.71 -2.04 32.74
CA SER A 289 25.13 -3.33 32.15
C SER A 289 23.95 -4.06 31.50
N LEU A 290 23.07 -3.36 30.76
CA LEU A 290 21.99 -4.01 30.00
C LEU A 290 22.55 -5.19 29.20
N ARG A 291 22.28 -6.41 29.67
CA ARG A 291 22.68 -7.65 29.00
C ARG A 291 21.52 -8.16 28.16
N PHE A 292 21.78 -8.37 26.89
CA PHE A 292 20.80 -8.92 25.96
C PHE A 292 21.13 -10.39 25.68
N LYS A 293 20.14 -11.27 25.76
CA LYS A 293 20.28 -12.69 25.42
C LYS A 293 20.48 -12.89 23.92
N SER A 294 19.97 -11.95 23.12
CA SER A 294 20.04 -12.02 21.67
C SER A 294 19.95 -10.63 21.01
N GLN A 295 20.40 -10.51 19.77
CA GLN A 295 20.20 -9.31 18.96
C GLN A 295 18.71 -8.99 18.74
N GLN A 296 17.86 -10.01 18.71
CA GLN A 296 16.42 -9.83 18.56
C GLN A 296 15.81 -9.14 19.79
N GLU A 297 16.24 -9.53 20.99
CA GLU A 297 15.81 -8.88 22.23
C GLU A 297 16.24 -7.40 22.27
N LYS A 298 17.50 -7.13 21.92
CA LYS A 298 18.04 -5.76 21.75
C LYS A 298 17.13 -4.94 20.83
N ASN A 299 16.81 -5.45 19.65
CA ASN A 299 15.98 -4.75 18.67
C ASN A 299 14.53 -4.53 19.16
N GLN A 300 13.96 -5.48 19.91
CA GLN A 300 12.64 -5.33 20.50
C GLN A 300 12.56 -4.25 21.57
N ILE A 301 13.59 -4.14 22.41
CA ILE A 301 13.68 -3.09 23.45
C ILE A 301 13.76 -1.73 22.78
N VAL A 302 14.66 -1.54 21.83
CA VAL A 302 14.80 -0.31 21.07
C VAL A 302 13.49 0.06 20.36
N TRP A 303 12.82 -0.91 19.72
CA TRP A 303 11.56 -0.66 19.05
C TRP A 303 10.44 -0.20 19.98
N ARG A 304 10.27 -0.85 21.14
CA ARG A 304 9.27 -0.46 22.14
C ARG A 304 9.53 0.96 22.65
N TYR A 305 10.77 1.26 22.98
CA TYR A 305 11.17 2.57 23.46
C TYR A 305 10.94 3.66 22.42
N LEU A 306 11.48 3.49 21.21
CA LEU A 306 11.34 4.49 20.14
C LEU A 306 9.91 4.72 19.67
N ARG A 307 9.06 3.67 19.70
CA ARG A 307 7.70 3.77 19.18
C ARG A 307 6.69 4.25 20.21
N TRP A 308 6.84 3.80 21.45
CA TRP A 308 5.83 4.02 22.49
C TRP A 308 6.38 4.60 23.79
N HIS A 309 7.66 4.88 23.88
CA HIS A 309 8.35 5.26 25.12
C HIS A 309 8.08 4.27 26.27
N LEU A 310 8.04 2.96 25.93
CA LEU A 310 7.76 1.90 26.87
C LEU A 310 9.01 1.11 27.21
N ILE A 311 9.18 0.84 28.50
CA ILE A 311 10.23 -0.02 29.06
C ILE A 311 9.56 -1.25 29.67
N ARG A 312 10.07 -2.44 29.39
CA ARG A 312 9.55 -3.66 29.98
C ARG A 312 10.13 -3.85 31.37
N ASP A 313 9.25 -3.94 32.36
CA ASP A 313 9.61 -4.36 33.70
C ASP A 313 9.42 -5.88 33.82
N GLU A 314 10.53 -6.60 33.97
CA GLU A 314 10.50 -8.06 34.07
C GLU A 314 9.96 -8.52 35.43
N ALA A 315 10.12 -7.71 36.48
CA ALA A 315 9.65 -8.07 37.83
C ALA A 315 8.11 -8.13 37.93
N ILE A 316 7.42 -7.28 37.15
CA ILE A 316 5.95 -7.25 37.12
C ILE A 316 5.37 -7.78 35.78
N GLY A 317 6.23 -8.17 34.85
CA GLY A 317 5.83 -8.77 33.59
C GLY A 317 5.08 -7.85 32.61
N ARG A 318 5.06 -6.52 32.85
CA ARG A 318 4.36 -5.54 31.99
C ARG A 318 5.27 -4.46 31.45
N ASN A 319 4.80 -3.74 30.42
CA ASN A 319 5.46 -2.55 29.92
C ASN A 319 5.02 -1.34 30.77
N LEU A 320 5.97 -0.48 31.12
CA LEU A 320 5.77 0.79 31.83
C LEU A 320 6.16 1.93 30.91
N THR A 321 5.50 3.07 31.03
CA THR A 321 5.99 4.33 30.49
C THR A 321 7.23 4.77 31.24
N VAL A 322 8.05 5.65 30.64
CA VAL A 322 9.23 6.22 31.32
C VAL A 322 8.83 6.86 32.65
N LYS A 323 7.71 7.62 32.69
CA LYS A 323 7.21 8.23 33.89
C LYS A 323 6.83 7.22 34.97
N GLU A 324 6.06 6.19 34.64
CA GLU A 324 5.71 5.11 35.59
C GLU A 324 6.96 4.38 36.11
N TRP A 325 7.99 4.26 35.29
CA TRP A 325 9.27 3.69 35.69
C TRP A 325 10.00 4.59 36.68
N GLU A 326 10.09 5.90 36.44
CA GLU A 326 10.71 6.89 37.31
C GLU A 326 9.97 7.00 38.65
N ASP A 327 8.63 7.07 38.64
CA ASP A 327 7.80 7.12 39.86
C ASP A 327 8.01 5.86 40.72
N ARG A 328 8.19 4.71 40.13
CA ARG A 328 8.46 3.46 40.84
C ARG A 328 9.86 3.41 41.45
N GLN A 329 10.85 4.00 40.78
CA GLN A 329 12.23 4.10 41.31
C GLN A 329 12.34 5.13 42.48
N ASN A 330 11.49 6.13 42.52
CA ASN A 330 11.46 7.19 43.48
C ASN A 330 10.08 7.31 44.19
N PRO A 331 9.68 6.32 45.01
CA PRO A 331 8.35 6.30 45.64
C PRO A 331 8.11 7.46 46.62
N THR A 332 9.16 8.21 47.00
CA THR A 332 9.07 9.34 47.94
C THR A 332 8.60 10.64 47.31
N SER A 333 8.51 10.77 45.98
CA SER A 333 8.08 12.03 45.35
C SER A 333 6.55 12.21 45.30
N THR A 334 5.78 11.15 45.52
CA THR A 334 4.31 11.18 45.51
C THR A 334 3.65 11.24 46.89
N ALA A 335 4.43 11.15 47.99
CA ALA A 335 3.93 11.19 49.34
C ALA A 335 3.89 12.64 49.98
N GLY A 336 4.20 13.65 49.17
CA GLY A 336 4.17 15.07 49.57
C GLY A 336 3.01 15.82 48.91
N GLY A 337 1.78 15.42 49.18
CA GLY A 337 0.59 16.25 48.96
C GLY A 337 -0.04 16.65 50.29
N PRO A 338 -0.66 17.82 50.37
CA PRO A 338 -0.95 18.58 51.59
C PRO A 338 -1.92 17.91 52.53
#